data_7bef40fdd8fe817b0547b237ae2d662b
#
_entry.id   7bef40fdd8fe817b0547b237ae2d662b
#
_cell.length_a   1.000
_cell.length_b   1.000
_cell.length_c   1.000
_cell.angle_alpha   90.00
_cell.angle_beta   90.00
_cell.angle_gamma   90.00
#
_symmetry.space_group_name_H-M   'P 1'
#
loop_
_entity.id
_entity.type
_entity.pdbx_description
1 polymer ?
#
loop_
_entity_poly.entity_id
_entity_poly.type
_entity_poly.pdbx_seq_one_letter_code
_entity_poly.pdbx_strand_id
1 'polypeptide(L)'
;MREFHEIMPKFFLKSITLENYHGISGYYEIYKKNMVFSNPAILSAIQVLLSTYFKAFFTYIPDKYTIRLKIKDALAEKEPASSCKVTGIIVFTDQEIEIGQELSQNGRVKFIGVKELQDIVSTWEMKFSKADSSDKDILFPVILYCNPAVYKVPKQICEKGIYHRFVGYKDCFAMNRSLEIPFSYLQMLRNVAFEERDNVDFPAYIKIMEVVNQVVTDGKLIYGNYGTSLVAIKKEDELIPFEKLSIDQQERIGLVLDIATRICILNPYAKDLALRETPGIILLDGLNECFSPAWEKVLFDLLQSELPNIQFLYFTMER
;
A
#
# COMPACT_ATOMS: atom_id res chain seq x y z
N MET A 1 6.70 -4.32 -29.01
CA MET A 1 6.68 -4.62 -27.55
C MET A 1 8.12 -4.48 -27.08
N ARG A 2 8.47 -3.38 -26.42
CA ARG A 2 9.76 -3.30 -25.72
C ARG A 2 9.57 -4.13 -24.44
N GLU A 3 10.47 -5.06 -24.23
CA GLU A 3 10.51 -5.87 -23.03
C GLU A 3 10.72 -4.97 -21.82
N PHE A 4 9.65 -4.68 -21.08
CA PHE A 4 9.68 -3.97 -19.80
C PHE A 4 10.46 -4.74 -18.70
N HIS A 5 10.98 -5.93 -19.05
CA HIS A 5 11.58 -6.85 -18.09
C HIS A 5 12.96 -6.44 -17.54
N GLU A 6 13.65 -5.46 -18.12
CA GLU A 6 15.01 -5.12 -17.69
C GLU A 6 15.14 -3.99 -16.68
N ILE A 7 14.05 -3.27 -16.32
CA ILE A 7 14.14 -2.07 -15.45
C ILE A 7 13.17 -2.13 -14.25
N MET A 8 12.55 -3.27 -13.96
CA MET A 8 11.65 -3.36 -12.82
C MET A 8 12.43 -3.50 -11.52
N PRO A 9 12.32 -2.52 -10.60
CA PRO A 9 12.89 -2.70 -9.28
C PRO A 9 12.12 -3.82 -8.57
N LYS A 10 12.77 -4.95 -8.32
CA LYS A 10 12.29 -5.88 -7.32
C LYS A 10 12.30 -5.16 -5.99
N PHE A 11 11.22 -5.24 -5.25
CA PHE A 11 11.11 -4.63 -3.93
C PHE A 11 10.44 -5.62 -2.98
N PHE A 12 11.20 -6.18 -2.04
CA PHE A 12 10.69 -7.08 -1.02
C PHE A 12 11.55 -7.05 0.25
N LEU A 13 10.94 -7.40 1.36
CA LEU A 13 11.60 -7.55 2.66
C LEU A 13 12.16 -8.98 2.76
N LYS A 14 13.48 -9.10 2.95
CA LYS A 14 14.19 -10.37 3.05
C LYS A 14 14.32 -10.86 4.49
N SER A 15 14.54 -9.93 5.41
CA SER A 15 14.67 -10.27 6.84
C SER A 15 14.40 -9.07 7.72
N ILE A 16 14.15 -9.34 9.01
CA ILE A 16 14.06 -8.34 10.05
C ILE A 16 14.86 -8.78 11.27
N THR A 17 15.57 -7.84 11.90
CA THR A 17 16.30 -8.04 13.15
C THR A 17 15.77 -7.07 14.19
N LEU A 18 15.42 -7.59 15.33
CA LEU A 18 14.94 -6.84 16.48
C LEU A 18 15.94 -6.94 17.63
N GLU A 19 16.26 -5.82 18.27
CA GLU A 19 17.05 -5.75 19.47
C GLU A 19 16.28 -4.93 20.52
N ASN A 20 15.85 -5.56 21.60
CA ASN A 20 15.10 -4.94 22.70
C ASN A 20 13.82 -4.18 22.26
N TYR A 21 13.18 -4.60 21.18
CA TYR A 21 11.96 -3.97 20.69
C TYR A 21 10.73 -4.62 21.35
N HIS A 22 10.01 -3.87 22.18
CA HIS A 22 8.91 -4.40 23.02
C HIS A 22 9.30 -5.67 23.79
N GLY A 23 10.54 -5.73 24.28
CA GLY A 23 11.07 -6.90 24.98
C GLY A 23 11.46 -8.08 24.09
N ILE A 24 11.40 -7.92 22.76
CA ILE A 24 11.74 -8.95 21.79
C ILE A 24 13.12 -8.65 21.19
N SER A 25 13.94 -9.70 21.11
CA SER A 25 15.18 -9.71 20.34
C SER A 25 15.23 -10.97 19.50
N GLY A 26 15.62 -10.84 18.23
CA GLY A 26 15.72 -11.97 17.34
C GLY A 26 15.90 -11.60 15.89
N TYR A 27 16.23 -12.59 15.09
CA TYR A 27 16.31 -12.52 13.63
C TYR A 27 15.19 -13.33 13.03
N TYR A 28 14.47 -12.74 12.07
CA TYR A 28 13.35 -13.34 11.37
C TYR A 28 13.60 -13.28 9.87
N GLU A 29 13.72 -14.44 9.25
CA GLU A 29 13.89 -14.53 7.81
C GLU A 29 12.53 -14.45 7.12
N ILE A 30 12.42 -13.59 6.10
CA ILE A 30 11.18 -13.31 5.36
C ILE A 30 11.45 -13.59 3.87
N TYR A 31 11.73 -14.84 3.55
CA TYR A 31 12.12 -15.23 2.19
C TYR A 31 10.97 -15.68 1.30
N LYS A 32 9.75 -15.78 1.86
CA LYS A 32 8.56 -16.17 1.10
C LYS A 32 7.77 -14.96 0.64
N LYS A 33 7.19 -15.07 -0.54
CA LYS A 33 6.28 -14.06 -1.09
C LYS A 33 5.09 -13.79 -0.18
N ASN A 34 4.62 -14.82 0.52
CA ASN A 34 3.48 -14.77 1.42
C ASN A 34 3.86 -15.41 2.76
N MET A 35 3.79 -14.65 3.82
CA MET A 35 4.07 -15.13 5.18
C MET A 35 2.98 -14.71 6.15
N VAL A 36 2.69 -15.57 7.10
CA VAL A 36 1.72 -15.34 8.18
C VAL A 36 2.48 -15.13 9.49
N PHE A 37 2.09 -14.11 10.23
CA PHE A 37 2.62 -13.76 11.54
C PHE A 37 1.48 -13.62 12.55
N SER A 38 1.72 -14.01 13.79
CA SER A 38 0.76 -13.83 14.91
C SER A 38 1.19 -12.80 15.94
N ASN A 39 2.43 -12.30 15.85
CA ASN A 39 2.96 -11.36 16.84
C ASN A 39 2.78 -9.90 16.40
N PRO A 40 1.94 -9.10 17.10
CA PRO A 40 1.70 -7.70 16.75
C PRO A 40 2.95 -6.79 16.86
N ALA A 41 3.92 -7.16 17.69
CA ALA A 41 5.17 -6.41 17.78
C ALA A 41 6.00 -6.55 16.49
N ILE A 42 5.95 -7.70 15.82
CA ILE A 42 6.61 -7.90 14.51
C ILE A 42 5.93 -7.02 13.46
N LEU A 43 4.60 -6.94 13.44
CA LEU A 43 3.87 -6.03 12.55
C LEU A 43 4.31 -4.58 12.73
N SER A 44 4.31 -4.12 13.98
CA SER A 44 4.73 -2.76 14.31
C SER A 44 6.20 -2.50 13.92
N ALA A 45 7.08 -3.47 14.15
CA ALA A 45 8.49 -3.38 13.76
C ALA A 45 8.66 -3.29 12.23
N ILE A 46 7.89 -4.07 11.46
CA ILE A 46 7.91 -4.00 9.99
C ILE A 46 7.40 -2.64 9.51
N GLN A 47 6.38 -2.08 10.13
CA GLN A 47 5.91 -0.73 9.79
C GLN A 47 6.98 0.33 10.06
N VAL A 48 7.68 0.26 11.21
CA VAL A 48 8.81 1.15 11.53
C VAL A 48 9.92 1.02 10.49
N LEU A 49 10.28 -0.21 10.14
CA LEU A 49 11.31 -0.51 9.15
C LEU A 49 10.94 0.04 7.78
N LEU A 50 9.77 -0.31 7.25
CA LEU A 50 9.33 0.12 5.92
C LEU A 50 9.13 1.63 5.84
N SER A 51 8.74 2.28 6.95
CA SER A 51 8.63 3.73 6.99
C SER A 51 9.97 4.45 6.79
N THR A 52 11.09 3.77 7.07
CA THR A 52 12.44 4.30 6.82
C THR A 52 12.70 4.54 5.33
N TYR A 53 12.05 3.75 4.46
CA TYR A 53 12.08 3.96 3.01
C TYR A 53 11.65 5.38 2.61
N PHE A 54 10.65 5.94 3.28
CA PHE A 54 10.15 7.28 2.96
C PHE A 54 11.15 8.40 3.29
N LYS A 55 12.14 8.14 4.14
CA LYS A 55 13.21 9.11 4.41
C LYS A 55 14.10 9.37 3.21
N ALA A 56 14.20 8.43 2.28
CA ALA A 56 14.93 8.63 1.04
C ALA A 56 14.23 9.62 0.09
N PHE A 57 12.93 9.80 0.27
CA PHE A 57 12.08 10.66 -0.57
C PHE A 57 11.63 11.95 0.14
N PHE A 58 12.40 12.44 1.12
CA PHE A 58 11.99 13.56 1.99
C PHE A 58 11.56 14.82 1.23
N THR A 59 12.03 15.02 0.00
CA THR A 59 11.64 16.15 -0.86
C THR A 59 10.19 16.05 -1.34
N TYR A 60 9.66 14.84 -1.54
CA TYR A 60 8.36 14.58 -2.14
C TYR A 60 7.36 14.00 -1.15
N ILE A 61 7.83 13.26 -0.15
CA ILE A 61 6.99 12.58 0.83
C ILE A 61 7.14 13.28 2.18
N PRO A 62 6.04 13.81 2.76
CA PRO A 62 6.09 14.47 4.06
C PRO A 62 6.65 13.57 5.15
N ASP A 63 7.51 14.10 6.01
CA ASP A 63 8.14 13.38 7.14
C ASP A 63 7.13 12.72 8.10
N LYS A 64 5.88 13.23 8.13
CA LYS A 64 4.78 12.66 8.91
C LYS A 64 4.43 11.22 8.54
N TYR A 65 4.85 10.72 7.37
CA TYR A 65 4.64 9.33 6.98
C TYR A 65 5.70 8.38 7.57
N THR A 66 6.77 8.93 8.14
CA THR A 66 7.79 8.13 8.82
C THR A 66 7.35 7.82 10.25
N ILE A 67 7.22 6.54 10.58
CA ILE A 67 7.01 6.08 11.96
C ILE A 67 8.39 6.06 12.64
N ARG A 68 8.50 6.75 13.77
CA ARG A 68 9.76 6.80 14.53
C ARG A 68 9.67 5.95 15.78
N LEU A 69 10.75 5.26 16.10
CA LEU A 69 10.93 4.59 17.39
C LEU A 69 10.76 5.59 18.53
N LYS A 70 10.13 5.16 19.62
CA LYS A 70 9.89 5.94 20.84
C LYS A 70 10.45 5.20 22.04
N ILE A 71 10.72 5.92 23.12
CA ILE A 71 11.25 5.34 24.36
C ILE A 71 10.39 4.18 24.87
N LYS A 72 9.05 4.28 24.73
CA LYS A 72 8.14 3.19 25.11
C LYS A 72 8.37 1.90 24.33
N ASP A 73 8.91 1.98 23.12
CA ASP A 73 9.16 0.82 22.26
C ASP A 73 10.40 0.02 22.74
N ALA A 74 11.28 0.69 23.54
CA ALA A 74 12.46 0.08 24.16
C ALA A 74 12.18 -0.49 25.57
N LEU A 75 10.98 -0.29 26.12
CA LEU A 75 10.65 -0.77 27.47
C LEU A 75 10.30 -2.26 27.41
N ALA A 76 11.13 -3.09 28.09
CA ALA A 76 10.72 -4.42 28.50
C ALA A 76 9.95 -4.32 29.83
N GLU A 77 9.01 -5.25 30.09
CA GLU A 77 8.15 -5.23 31.28
C GLU A 77 8.91 -5.18 32.63
N LYS A 78 10.19 -5.53 32.67
CA LYS A 78 10.96 -5.69 33.91
C LYS A 78 12.20 -4.79 34.07
N GLU A 79 12.73 -4.26 32.95
CA GLU A 79 13.87 -3.34 33.03
C GLU A 79 13.81 -2.32 31.88
N PRO A 80 14.07 -1.02 32.11
CA PRO A 80 14.15 -0.06 31.02
C PRO A 80 15.37 -0.43 30.16
N ALA A 81 15.11 -0.96 28.98
CA ALA A 81 16.17 -1.16 27.99
C ALA A 81 16.77 0.20 27.63
N SER A 82 18.06 0.27 27.63
CA SER A 82 18.80 1.51 27.39
C SER A 82 18.74 1.95 25.91
N SER A 83 18.39 1.04 25.01
CA SER A 83 18.29 1.27 23.56
C SER A 83 17.44 0.17 22.92
N CYS A 84 16.84 0.47 21.76
CA CYS A 84 16.26 -0.57 20.92
C CYS A 84 16.61 -0.33 19.45
N LYS A 85 16.59 -1.41 18.67
CA LYS A 85 16.92 -1.35 17.26
C LYS A 85 15.97 -2.24 16.47
N VAL A 86 15.51 -1.70 15.34
CA VAL A 86 14.73 -2.42 14.33
C VAL A 86 15.43 -2.23 13.00
N THR A 87 15.98 -3.30 12.47
CA THR A 87 16.63 -3.31 11.15
C THR A 87 16.10 -4.47 10.32
N GLY A 88 16.33 -4.42 9.04
CA GLY A 88 16.03 -5.51 8.12
C GLY A 88 16.66 -5.27 6.77
N ILE A 89 16.70 -6.32 5.99
CA ILE A 89 17.22 -6.28 4.62
C ILE A 89 16.04 -6.19 3.67
N ILE A 90 16.00 -5.10 2.90
CA ILE A 90 15.14 -5.01 1.73
C ILE A 90 15.97 -5.31 0.48
N VAL A 91 15.36 -5.99 -0.47
CA VAL A 91 15.89 -6.06 -1.83
C VAL A 91 15.24 -4.96 -2.63
N PHE A 92 16.06 -4.13 -3.26
CA PHE A 92 15.62 -3.00 -4.04
C PHE A 92 16.48 -2.86 -5.29
N THR A 93 15.88 -2.95 -6.46
CA THR A 93 16.61 -2.96 -7.75
C THR A 93 17.77 -3.99 -7.80
N ASP A 94 17.50 -5.21 -7.33
CA ASP A 94 18.47 -6.31 -7.21
C ASP A 94 19.64 -6.07 -6.21
N GLN A 95 19.59 -4.99 -5.41
CA GLN A 95 20.53 -4.71 -4.33
C GLN A 95 19.91 -5.02 -2.98
N GLU A 96 20.69 -5.63 -2.10
CA GLU A 96 20.33 -5.83 -0.71
C GLU A 96 20.76 -4.61 0.09
N ILE A 97 19.81 -3.97 0.75
CA ILE A 97 20.06 -2.77 1.57
C ILE A 97 19.55 -3.02 2.97
N GLU A 98 20.42 -2.87 3.96
CA GLU A 98 19.99 -2.83 5.35
C GLU A 98 19.35 -1.48 5.64
N ILE A 99 18.09 -1.50 6.05
CA ILE A 99 17.35 -0.30 6.48
C ILE A 99 16.84 -0.46 7.91
N GLY A 100 16.58 0.64 8.58
CA GLY A 100 15.98 0.58 9.91
C GLY A 100 16.18 1.80 10.76
N GLN A 101 15.90 1.62 12.04
CA GLN A 101 16.01 2.66 13.07
C GLN A 101 16.65 2.10 14.33
N GLU A 102 17.47 2.92 14.97
CA GLU A 102 18.09 2.68 16.26
C GLU A 102 17.74 3.82 17.21
N LEU A 103 17.13 3.49 18.33
CA LEU A 103 16.84 4.41 19.42
C LEU A 103 17.93 4.29 20.47
N SER A 104 18.64 5.39 20.73
CA SER A 104 19.65 5.46 21.77
C SER A 104 19.05 5.79 23.14
N GLN A 105 19.81 5.56 24.21
CA GLN A 105 19.42 5.85 25.61
C GLN A 105 18.94 7.28 25.86
N ASN A 106 19.47 8.25 25.10
CA ASN A 106 19.05 9.66 25.18
C ASN A 106 17.81 10.02 24.36
N GLY A 107 17.09 9.03 23.85
CA GLY A 107 15.87 9.21 23.06
C GLY A 107 16.09 9.67 21.62
N ARG A 108 17.34 9.68 21.13
CA ARG A 108 17.63 10.04 19.73
C ARG A 108 17.45 8.84 18.82
N VAL A 109 16.76 9.05 17.69
CA VAL A 109 16.56 8.04 16.66
C VAL A 109 17.59 8.27 15.55
N LYS A 110 18.36 7.23 15.26
CA LYS A 110 19.24 7.14 14.10
C LYS A 110 18.57 6.29 13.02
N PHE A 111 18.53 6.79 11.80
CA PHE A 111 18.07 6.04 10.64
C PHE A 111 19.25 5.32 9.98
N ILE A 112 19.03 4.07 9.56
CA ILE A 112 20.02 3.17 8.94
C ILE A 112 19.61 2.97 7.49
N GLY A 113 20.58 2.94 6.56
CA GLY A 113 20.37 2.65 5.13
C GLY A 113 19.72 3.77 4.31
N VAL A 114 19.42 4.93 4.91
CA VAL A 114 18.76 6.04 4.22
C VAL A 114 19.64 6.61 3.11
N LYS A 115 20.95 6.69 3.32
CA LYS A 115 21.86 7.23 2.31
C LYS A 115 21.94 6.32 1.09
N GLU A 116 22.05 5.04 1.28
CA GLU A 116 22.07 4.03 0.22
C GLU A 116 20.78 4.07 -0.60
N LEU A 117 19.63 4.21 0.07
CA LEU A 117 18.36 4.42 -0.60
C LEU A 117 18.31 5.74 -1.37
N GLN A 118 18.84 6.84 -0.80
CA GLN A 118 18.90 8.14 -1.47
C GLN A 118 19.77 8.10 -2.72
N ASP A 119 20.87 7.37 -2.70
CA ASP A 119 21.73 7.21 -3.87
C ASP A 119 20.98 6.53 -5.02
N ILE A 120 20.13 5.54 -4.75
CA ILE A 120 19.27 4.92 -5.76
C ILE A 120 18.18 5.89 -6.23
N VAL A 121 17.48 6.52 -5.29
CA VAL A 121 16.38 7.45 -5.57
C VAL A 121 16.88 8.66 -6.36
N SER A 122 18.07 9.17 -6.08
CA SER A 122 18.66 10.30 -6.82
C SER A 122 18.84 10.01 -8.31
N THR A 123 19.10 8.76 -8.67
CA THR A 123 19.14 8.36 -10.08
C THR A 123 17.77 8.46 -10.75
N TRP A 124 16.70 8.23 -9.99
CA TRP A 124 15.32 8.41 -10.45
C TRP A 124 14.95 9.90 -10.53
N GLU A 125 15.33 10.70 -9.53
CA GLU A 125 15.10 12.14 -9.52
C GLU A 125 15.72 12.84 -10.74
N MET A 126 16.93 12.43 -11.13
CA MET A 126 17.56 12.92 -12.36
C MET A 126 16.76 12.56 -13.62
N LYS A 127 16.06 11.43 -13.60
CA LYS A 127 15.16 11.02 -14.69
C LYS A 127 13.84 11.79 -14.67
N PHE A 128 13.31 12.12 -13.48
CA PHE A 128 12.10 12.94 -13.32
C PHE A 128 12.28 14.40 -13.76
N SER A 129 13.46 14.97 -13.51
CA SER A 129 13.74 16.39 -13.82
C SER A 129 13.89 16.64 -15.32
N LYS A 130 14.12 15.61 -16.11
CA LYS A 130 14.12 15.69 -17.58
C LYS A 130 12.69 15.48 -18.05
N ALA A 131 12.02 16.52 -18.52
CA ALA A 131 10.63 16.54 -18.99
C ALA A 131 10.33 15.54 -20.13
N ASP A 132 11.31 14.74 -20.57
CA ASP A 132 11.24 13.82 -21.68
C ASP A 132 11.15 12.36 -21.19
N SER A 133 10.05 11.72 -21.51
CA SER A 133 9.77 10.26 -21.62
C SER A 133 10.33 9.26 -20.59
N SER A 134 11.40 9.56 -19.86
CA SER A 134 12.08 8.62 -18.96
C SER A 134 11.35 8.34 -17.63
N ASP A 135 10.39 9.21 -17.27
CA ASP A 135 9.54 9.04 -16.08
C ASP A 135 8.56 7.84 -16.21
N LYS A 136 8.27 7.44 -17.45
CA LYS A 136 7.32 6.38 -17.77
C LYS A 136 7.84 5.00 -17.41
N ASP A 137 9.15 4.83 -17.33
CA ASP A 137 9.80 3.54 -17.14
C ASP A 137 10.08 3.20 -15.67
N ILE A 138 9.78 4.13 -14.74
CA ILE A 138 10.01 3.92 -13.31
C ILE A 138 8.73 3.49 -12.61
N LEU A 139 8.76 2.26 -12.08
CA LEU A 139 7.72 1.73 -11.22
C LEU A 139 8.06 1.97 -9.75
N PHE A 140 7.22 2.77 -9.07
CA PHE A 140 7.33 2.96 -7.63
C PHE A 140 6.73 1.76 -6.91
N PRO A 141 7.48 1.17 -5.95
CA PRO A 141 6.95 0.07 -5.16
C PRO A 141 5.78 0.54 -4.31
N VAL A 142 4.72 -0.26 -4.21
CA VAL A 142 3.67 0.00 -3.24
C VAL A 142 4.12 -0.47 -1.85
N ILE A 143 3.90 0.37 -0.84
CA ILE A 143 4.08 0.04 0.58
C ILE A 143 2.78 0.39 1.27
N LEU A 144 2.11 -0.61 1.84
CA LEU A 144 0.77 -0.42 2.35
C LEU A 144 0.50 -1.32 3.55
N TYR A 145 -0.13 -0.76 4.58
CA TYR A 145 -0.75 -1.52 5.65
C TYR A 145 -2.26 -1.48 5.47
N CYS A 146 -2.92 -2.60 5.48
CA CYS A 146 -4.36 -2.73 5.31
C CYS A 146 -4.96 -3.49 6.48
N ASN A 147 -5.93 -2.85 7.13
CA ASN A 147 -6.87 -3.49 8.04
C ASN A 147 -8.29 -3.22 7.50
N PRO A 148 -9.02 -4.24 7.01
CA PRO A 148 -10.30 -4.03 6.33
C PRO A 148 -11.39 -3.46 7.23
N ALA A 149 -11.36 -3.72 8.53
CA ALA A 149 -12.37 -3.25 9.49
C ALA A 149 -12.49 -1.73 9.65
N VAL A 150 -11.73 -0.92 8.88
CA VAL A 150 -11.52 0.50 9.21
C VAL A 150 -11.66 1.44 8.02
N TYR A 151 -12.30 1.03 6.93
CA TYR A 151 -12.55 1.90 5.78
C TYR A 151 -13.72 2.87 6.04
N LYS A 152 -13.45 4.17 5.92
CA LYS A 152 -14.47 5.21 6.03
C LYS A 152 -14.86 5.72 4.66
N VAL A 153 -16.16 5.73 4.40
CA VAL A 153 -16.70 6.38 3.20
C VAL A 153 -16.64 7.90 3.40
N PRO A 154 -16.03 8.66 2.49
CA PRO A 154 -15.97 10.10 2.59
C PRO A 154 -17.35 10.70 2.31
N LYS A 155 -17.77 11.70 3.10
CA LYS A 155 -19.01 12.45 2.86
C LYS A 155 -18.91 13.34 1.63
N GLN A 156 -17.73 13.78 1.28
CA GLN A 156 -17.42 14.59 0.11
C GLN A 156 -16.06 14.18 -0.45
N ILE A 157 -15.94 14.18 -1.75
CA ILE A 157 -14.66 13.96 -2.42
C ILE A 157 -13.95 15.29 -2.53
N CYS A 158 -12.63 15.26 -2.34
CA CYS A 158 -11.79 16.42 -2.57
C CYS A 158 -11.73 16.71 -4.08
N GLU A 159 -12.34 17.82 -4.51
CA GLU A 159 -12.35 18.26 -5.91
C GLU A 159 -10.94 18.64 -6.43
N LYS A 160 -9.98 18.76 -5.52
CA LYS A 160 -8.58 19.13 -5.85
C LYS A 160 -7.79 18.00 -6.50
N GLY A 161 -8.38 17.06 -7.16
CA GLY A 161 -7.70 16.06 -7.98
C GLY A 161 -6.45 15.39 -7.35
N ILE A 162 -6.00 14.30 -7.94
CA ILE A 162 -4.74 13.65 -7.57
C ILE A 162 -3.66 14.19 -8.52
N TYR A 163 -2.93 15.20 -8.08
CA TYR A 163 -1.93 15.89 -8.90
C TYR A 163 -0.53 15.28 -8.85
N HIS A 164 -0.34 14.26 -7.98
CA HIS A 164 1.01 13.76 -7.71
C HIS A 164 0.99 12.27 -7.40
N ARG A 165 1.84 11.49 -8.09
CA ARG A 165 1.88 10.02 -7.90
C ARG A 165 2.15 9.60 -6.43
N PHE A 166 2.91 10.36 -5.64
CA PHE A 166 3.16 10.04 -4.23
C PHE A 166 1.94 10.19 -3.30
N VAL A 167 0.80 10.67 -3.81
CA VAL A 167 -0.49 10.56 -3.09
C VAL A 167 -0.85 9.10 -2.83
N GLY A 168 -0.38 8.17 -3.66
CA GLY A 168 -0.52 6.73 -3.40
C GLY A 168 0.08 6.28 -2.06
N TYR A 169 1.06 7.00 -1.50
CA TYR A 169 1.62 6.73 -0.18
C TYR A 169 0.93 7.47 0.97
N LYS A 170 0.00 8.39 0.68
CA LYS A 170 -0.69 9.13 1.75
C LYS A 170 -1.40 8.15 2.69
N ASP A 171 -1.13 8.28 3.99
CA ASP A 171 -1.73 7.47 5.03
C ASP A 171 -1.52 5.95 4.86
N CYS A 172 -0.40 5.53 4.21
CA CYS A 172 -0.12 4.13 3.90
C CYS A 172 0.02 3.22 5.13
N PHE A 173 0.32 3.78 6.32
CA PHE A 173 0.36 3.06 7.61
C PHE A 173 -0.77 3.48 8.56
N ALA A 174 -1.77 4.22 8.09
CA ALA A 174 -2.87 4.62 8.94
C ALA A 174 -3.78 3.42 9.26
N MET A 175 -4.15 3.29 10.54
CA MET A 175 -5.11 2.27 10.96
C MET A 175 -6.54 2.59 10.48
N ASN A 176 -6.89 3.87 10.40
CA ASN A 176 -8.20 4.33 9.91
C ASN A 176 -8.03 4.95 8.53
N ARG A 177 -8.56 4.32 7.50
CA ARG A 177 -8.49 4.80 6.14
C ARG A 177 -9.78 5.36 5.63
N SER A 178 -9.66 6.39 4.82
CA SER A 178 -10.77 6.93 4.04
C SER A 178 -10.67 6.44 2.60
N LEU A 179 -11.81 6.10 2.02
CA LEU A 179 -11.94 5.85 0.58
C LEU A 179 -11.91 7.15 -0.26
N GLU A 180 -11.54 8.28 0.35
CA GLU A 180 -11.42 9.57 -0.35
C GLU A 180 -10.45 9.50 -1.53
N ILE A 181 -9.26 8.92 -1.32
CA ILE A 181 -8.25 8.78 -2.38
C ILE A 181 -8.77 7.88 -3.53
N PRO A 182 -9.27 6.65 -3.25
CA PRO A 182 -9.88 5.82 -4.28
C PRO A 182 -10.97 6.51 -5.07
N PHE A 183 -11.92 7.14 -4.39
CA PHE A 183 -13.04 7.79 -5.07
C PHE A 183 -12.62 9.03 -5.86
N SER A 184 -11.70 9.83 -5.33
CA SER A 184 -11.14 10.99 -6.05
C SER A 184 -10.39 10.57 -7.31
N TYR A 185 -9.68 9.44 -7.25
CA TYR A 185 -8.97 8.90 -8.41
C TYR A 185 -9.92 8.38 -9.48
N LEU A 186 -10.94 7.62 -9.10
CA LEU A 186 -11.97 7.16 -10.03
C LEU A 186 -12.72 8.34 -10.68
N GLN A 187 -12.99 9.41 -9.91
CA GLN A 187 -13.60 10.62 -10.45
C GLN A 187 -12.70 11.30 -11.49
N MET A 188 -11.42 11.42 -11.17
CA MET A 188 -10.44 12.01 -12.10
C MET A 188 -10.40 11.21 -13.41
N LEU A 189 -10.24 9.89 -13.33
CA LEU A 189 -10.20 9.03 -14.51
C LEU A 189 -11.47 9.15 -15.35
N ARG A 190 -12.63 9.22 -14.70
CA ARG A 190 -13.91 9.40 -15.38
C ARG A 190 -14.05 10.77 -16.05
N ASN A 191 -13.61 11.85 -15.39
CA ASN A 191 -13.69 13.20 -15.94
C ASN A 191 -12.83 13.33 -17.21
N VAL A 192 -11.60 12.80 -17.18
CA VAL A 192 -10.74 12.73 -18.35
C VAL A 192 -11.46 11.99 -19.50
N ALA A 193 -12.24 10.93 -19.17
CA ALA A 193 -13.06 10.20 -20.12
C ALA A 193 -14.08 11.05 -20.87
N PHE A 194 -14.72 11.95 -20.16
CA PHE A 194 -15.78 12.80 -20.73
C PHE A 194 -15.23 13.96 -21.56
N GLU A 195 -14.03 14.44 -21.23
CA GLU A 195 -13.38 15.56 -21.93
C GLU A 195 -12.77 15.12 -23.28
N GLU A 196 -12.21 13.94 -23.33
CA GLU A 196 -11.66 13.32 -24.55
C GLU A 196 -12.77 12.52 -25.27
N ARG A 197 -13.55 13.17 -26.13
CA ARG A 197 -14.80 12.67 -26.73
C ARG A 197 -14.70 11.44 -27.61
N ASP A 198 -13.52 10.93 -27.92
CA ASP A 198 -13.34 9.78 -28.82
C ASP A 198 -12.70 8.61 -28.05
N ASN A 199 -13.51 7.59 -27.73
CA ASN A 199 -13.11 6.21 -27.38
C ASN A 199 -11.75 6.07 -26.65
N VAL A 200 -11.52 6.90 -25.64
CA VAL A 200 -10.31 6.75 -24.84
C VAL A 200 -10.50 5.51 -23.98
N ASP A 201 -9.76 4.49 -24.35
CA ASP A 201 -9.54 3.32 -23.54
C ASP A 201 -8.93 3.78 -22.20
N PHE A 202 -9.69 3.67 -21.09
CA PHE A 202 -9.19 3.96 -19.72
C PHE A 202 -8.69 2.67 -19.09
N PRO A 203 -7.54 2.18 -19.52
CA PRO A 203 -7.12 0.84 -19.14
C PRO A 203 -7.02 0.69 -17.62
N ALA A 204 -6.52 1.72 -16.92
CA ALA A 204 -6.42 1.69 -15.46
C ALA A 204 -7.80 1.66 -14.79
N TYR A 205 -8.75 2.49 -15.25
CA TYR A 205 -10.11 2.50 -14.70
C TYR A 205 -10.80 1.16 -14.93
N ILE A 206 -10.76 0.66 -16.17
CA ILE A 206 -11.37 -0.62 -16.53
C ILE A 206 -10.78 -1.73 -15.67
N LYS A 207 -9.44 -1.78 -15.56
CA LYS A 207 -8.75 -2.82 -14.77
C LYS A 207 -9.09 -2.76 -13.29
N ILE A 208 -9.14 -1.56 -12.69
CA ILE A 208 -9.57 -1.40 -11.30
C ILE A 208 -10.99 -1.94 -11.10
N MET A 209 -11.93 -1.54 -11.98
CA MET A 209 -13.31 -1.97 -11.87
C MET A 209 -13.48 -3.48 -12.11
N GLU A 210 -12.72 -4.09 -13.01
CA GLU A 210 -12.69 -5.54 -13.21
C GLU A 210 -12.26 -6.28 -11.95
N VAL A 211 -11.14 -5.86 -11.33
CA VAL A 211 -10.61 -6.53 -10.14
C VAL A 211 -11.54 -6.35 -8.95
N VAL A 212 -12.06 -5.14 -8.73
CA VAL A 212 -13.00 -4.88 -7.64
C VAL A 212 -14.31 -5.67 -7.82
N ASN A 213 -14.79 -5.82 -9.04
CA ASN A 213 -16.02 -6.58 -9.29
C ASN A 213 -15.90 -8.09 -9.00
N GLN A 214 -14.68 -8.62 -8.84
CA GLN A 214 -14.49 -10.03 -8.42
C GLN A 214 -14.87 -10.26 -6.95
N VAL A 215 -14.93 -9.20 -6.14
CA VAL A 215 -15.36 -9.29 -4.72
C VAL A 215 -16.78 -8.78 -4.49
N VAL A 216 -17.50 -8.42 -5.55
CA VAL A 216 -18.91 -8.07 -5.49
C VAL A 216 -19.75 -9.35 -5.63
N THR A 217 -20.61 -9.63 -4.66
CA THR A 217 -21.42 -10.87 -4.66
C THR A 217 -22.59 -10.84 -5.64
N ASP A 218 -23.28 -9.71 -5.66
CA ASP A 218 -24.52 -9.55 -6.43
C ASP A 218 -24.48 -8.23 -7.21
N GLY A 219 -24.48 -8.32 -8.52
CA GLY A 219 -24.50 -7.17 -9.40
C GLY A 219 -23.10 -6.70 -9.80
N LYS A 220 -22.96 -5.43 -10.08
CA LYS A 220 -21.71 -4.82 -10.58
C LYS A 220 -21.48 -3.48 -9.92
N LEU A 221 -20.27 -3.27 -9.41
CA LEU A 221 -19.86 -1.97 -8.93
C LEU A 221 -19.79 -0.98 -10.10
N ILE A 222 -20.41 0.16 -9.91
CA ILE A 222 -20.40 1.26 -10.87
C ILE A 222 -20.02 2.56 -10.16
N TYR A 223 -19.29 3.41 -10.88
CA TYR A 223 -18.93 4.72 -10.40
C TYR A 223 -19.75 5.80 -11.10
N GLY A 224 -20.36 6.70 -10.32
CA GLY A 224 -21.18 7.78 -10.85
C GLY A 224 -21.81 8.61 -9.75
N ASN A 225 -22.65 9.55 -10.12
CA ASN A 225 -23.39 10.34 -9.14
C ASN A 225 -24.77 9.71 -8.93
N TYR A 226 -24.94 9.01 -7.82
CA TYR A 226 -26.16 8.27 -7.47
C TYR A 226 -26.79 8.88 -6.21
N GLY A 227 -27.31 10.09 -6.34
CA GLY A 227 -27.83 10.86 -5.21
C GLY A 227 -26.71 11.37 -4.29
N THR A 228 -26.58 10.81 -3.07
CA THR A 228 -25.54 11.16 -2.11
C THR A 228 -24.29 10.27 -2.24
N SER A 229 -24.36 9.23 -3.04
CA SER A 229 -23.27 8.24 -3.21
C SER A 229 -22.60 8.39 -4.57
N LEU A 230 -21.28 8.21 -4.57
CA LEU A 230 -20.44 8.23 -5.77
C LEU A 230 -20.18 6.84 -6.35
N VAL A 231 -20.48 5.83 -5.56
CA VAL A 231 -20.30 4.43 -5.91
C VAL A 231 -21.55 3.67 -5.51
N ALA A 232 -22.03 2.82 -6.40
CA ALA A 232 -23.19 1.97 -6.17
C ALA A 232 -22.96 0.57 -6.77
N ILE A 233 -23.70 -0.40 -6.29
CA ILE A 233 -23.87 -1.68 -6.98
C ILE A 233 -25.13 -1.60 -7.84
N LYS A 234 -24.98 -1.85 -9.12
CA LYS A 234 -26.10 -2.07 -10.04
C LYS A 234 -26.45 -3.55 -10.04
N LYS A 235 -27.67 -3.87 -9.59
CA LYS A 235 -28.25 -5.20 -9.62
C LYS A 235 -29.55 -5.12 -10.41
N GLU A 236 -29.60 -5.69 -11.61
CA GLU A 236 -30.73 -5.55 -12.54
C GLU A 236 -31.10 -4.07 -12.73
N ASP A 237 -32.30 -3.67 -12.29
CA ASP A 237 -32.80 -2.28 -12.37
C ASP A 237 -32.60 -1.51 -11.05
N GLU A 238 -32.04 -2.14 -10.01
CA GLU A 238 -31.82 -1.52 -8.71
C GLU A 238 -30.39 -0.94 -8.62
N LEU A 239 -30.30 0.23 -8.00
CA LEU A 239 -29.04 0.88 -7.64
C LEU A 239 -28.92 0.93 -6.13
N ILE A 240 -27.97 0.18 -5.58
CA ILE A 240 -27.70 0.12 -4.15
C ILE A 240 -26.49 0.98 -3.86
N PRO A 241 -26.64 2.16 -3.21
CA PRO A 241 -25.53 3.01 -2.79
C PRO A 241 -24.52 2.24 -1.92
N PHE A 242 -23.22 2.55 -2.07
CA PHE A 242 -22.15 1.85 -1.36
C PHE A 242 -22.38 1.84 0.17
N GLU A 243 -22.85 2.96 0.74
CA GLU A 243 -23.11 3.12 2.18
C GLU A 243 -24.27 2.25 2.70
N LYS A 244 -25.09 1.71 1.79
CA LYS A 244 -26.21 0.80 2.14
C LYS A 244 -25.85 -0.68 2.02
N LEU A 245 -24.64 -0.98 1.54
CA LEU A 245 -24.14 -2.35 1.50
C LEU A 245 -23.90 -2.87 2.92
N SER A 246 -23.87 -4.19 3.07
CA SER A 246 -23.42 -4.79 4.34
C SER A 246 -21.98 -4.37 4.66
N ILE A 247 -21.64 -4.34 5.94
CA ILE A 247 -20.28 -3.98 6.39
C ILE A 247 -19.24 -4.89 5.70
N ASP A 248 -19.47 -6.17 5.67
CA ASP A 248 -18.61 -7.15 5.00
C ASP A 248 -18.38 -6.84 3.50
N GLN A 249 -19.42 -6.41 2.78
CA GLN A 249 -19.28 -5.99 1.39
C GLN A 249 -18.49 -4.69 1.27
N GLN A 250 -18.77 -3.69 2.13
CA GLN A 250 -18.04 -2.43 2.12
C GLN A 250 -16.54 -2.64 2.40
N GLU A 251 -16.21 -3.51 3.36
CA GLU A 251 -14.83 -3.83 3.73
C GLU A 251 -14.08 -4.55 2.61
N ARG A 252 -14.68 -5.56 1.98
CA ARG A 252 -14.06 -6.27 0.85
C ARG A 252 -13.82 -5.37 -0.34
N ILE A 253 -14.84 -4.64 -0.75
CA ILE A 253 -14.76 -3.71 -1.87
C ILE A 253 -13.76 -2.59 -1.55
N GLY A 254 -13.82 -2.03 -0.34
CA GLY A 254 -12.92 -0.98 0.12
C GLY A 254 -11.45 -1.40 0.11
N LEU A 255 -11.16 -2.62 0.59
CA LEU A 255 -9.81 -3.17 0.61
C LEU A 255 -9.23 -3.29 -0.80
N VAL A 256 -9.94 -3.96 -1.70
CA VAL A 256 -9.47 -4.20 -3.07
C VAL A 256 -9.37 -2.88 -3.84
N LEU A 257 -10.34 -1.99 -3.66
CA LEU A 257 -10.37 -0.69 -4.32
C LEU A 257 -9.21 0.21 -3.85
N ASP A 258 -8.92 0.26 -2.54
CA ASP A 258 -7.81 1.07 -1.99
C ASP A 258 -6.45 0.56 -2.51
N ILE A 259 -6.22 -0.74 -2.50
CA ILE A 259 -4.99 -1.34 -3.02
C ILE A 259 -4.83 -1.03 -4.52
N ALA A 260 -5.84 -1.33 -5.33
CA ALA A 260 -5.78 -1.20 -6.78
C ALA A 260 -5.58 0.27 -7.20
N THR A 261 -6.32 1.20 -6.59
CA THR A 261 -6.20 2.63 -6.93
C THR A 261 -4.86 3.21 -6.55
N ARG A 262 -4.30 2.85 -5.37
CA ARG A 262 -2.98 3.33 -4.96
C ARG A 262 -1.87 2.86 -5.88
N ILE A 263 -1.92 1.61 -6.32
CA ILE A 263 -0.98 1.07 -7.29
C ILE A 263 -1.04 1.86 -8.60
N CYS A 264 -2.23 2.12 -9.12
CA CYS A 264 -2.40 2.89 -10.36
C CYS A 264 -2.00 4.37 -10.19
N ILE A 265 -2.24 4.99 -9.02
CA ILE A 265 -1.78 6.35 -8.71
C ILE A 265 -0.25 6.43 -8.68
N LEU A 266 0.42 5.44 -8.07
CA LEU A 266 1.88 5.38 -8.03
C LEU A 266 2.48 5.17 -9.41
N ASN A 267 1.81 4.40 -10.28
CA ASN A 267 2.33 3.95 -11.56
C ASN A 267 1.36 4.22 -12.72
N PRO A 268 0.98 5.49 -12.96
CA PRO A 268 -0.07 5.82 -13.94
C PRO A 268 0.32 5.48 -15.38
N TYR A 269 1.60 5.45 -15.69
CA TYR A 269 2.09 5.14 -17.03
C TYR A 269 2.05 3.65 -17.37
N ALA A 270 1.95 2.78 -16.37
CA ALA A 270 1.77 1.35 -16.57
C ALA A 270 0.33 0.97 -16.96
N LYS A 271 -0.63 1.92 -16.80
CA LYS A 271 -2.03 1.78 -17.21
C LYS A 271 -2.67 0.50 -16.62
N ASP A 272 -3.22 -0.37 -17.47
CA ASP A 272 -3.81 -1.66 -17.11
C ASP A 272 -2.79 -2.68 -16.57
N LEU A 273 -1.52 -2.51 -16.89
CA LEU A 273 -0.44 -3.35 -16.38
C LEU A 273 0.01 -2.95 -14.98
N ALA A 274 -0.41 -1.79 -14.46
CA ALA A 274 0.05 -1.29 -13.16
C ALA A 274 -0.11 -2.31 -12.04
N LEU A 275 -1.22 -3.02 -11.97
CA LEU A 275 -1.47 -4.03 -10.94
C LEU A 275 -0.51 -5.22 -11.04
N ARG A 276 -0.18 -5.65 -12.24
CA ARG A 276 0.67 -6.82 -12.49
C ARG A 276 2.15 -6.51 -12.35
N GLU A 277 2.55 -5.30 -12.70
CA GLU A 277 3.96 -4.93 -12.82
C GLU A 277 4.52 -4.23 -11.60
N THR A 278 3.68 -3.55 -10.80
CA THR A 278 4.12 -2.84 -9.60
C THR A 278 4.68 -3.80 -8.56
N PRO A 279 5.95 -3.63 -8.16
CA PRO A 279 6.51 -4.36 -7.04
C PRO A 279 6.05 -3.75 -5.71
N GLY A 280 6.17 -4.47 -4.60
CA GLY A 280 5.91 -3.87 -3.29
C GLY A 280 5.67 -4.84 -2.16
N ILE A 281 5.30 -4.26 -1.02
CA ILE A 281 5.01 -4.97 0.22
C ILE A 281 3.68 -4.48 0.76
N ILE A 282 2.74 -5.40 0.96
CA ILE A 282 1.44 -5.10 1.57
C ILE A 282 1.32 -5.92 2.86
N LEU A 283 1.08 -5.21 3.96
CA LEU A 283 0.79 -5.78 5.27
C LEU A 283 -0.72 -5.91 5.39
N LEU A 284 -1.21 -7.13 5.53
CA LEU A 284 -2.64 -7.43 5.68
C LEU A 284 -2.89 -7.90 7.11
N ASP A 285 -3.65 -7.12 7.86
CA ASP A 285 -3.89 -7.33 9.29
C ASP A 285 -5.37 -7.61 9.55
N GLY A 286 -5.67 -8.67 10.29
CA GLY A 286 -7.02 -8.97 10.75
C GLY A 286 -8.00 -9.47 9.68
N LEU A 287 -7.54 -10.00 8.54
CA LEU A 287 -8.45 -10.55 7.53
C LEU A 287 -9.34 -11.65 8.11
N ASN A 288 -8.78 -12.51 8.94
CA ASN A 288 -9.49 -13.61 9.61
C ASN A 288 -10.53 -13.15 10.64
N GLU A 289 -10.45 -11.89 11.10
CA GLU A 289 -11.42 -11.29 12.01
C GLU A 289 -12.61 -10.68 11.26
N CYS A 290 -12.33 -10.11 10.08
CA CYS A 290 -13.31 -9.38 9.29
C CYS A 290 -14.08 -10.28 8.34
N PHE A 291 -13.47 -11.37 7.86
CA PHE A 291 -14.05 -12.21 6.81
C PHE A 291 -14.22 -13.65 7.22
N SER A 292 -15.22 -14.33 6.64
CA SER A 292 -15.32 -15.77 6.75
C SER A 292 -14.13 -16.46 6.06
N PRO A 293 -13.74 -17.69 6.47
CA PRO A 293 -12.64 -18.41 5.83
C PRO A 293 -12.77 -18.57 4.32
N ALA A 294 -14.00 -18.66 3.81
CA ALA A 294 -14.27 -18.72 2.37
C ALA A 294 -13.90 -17.40 1.67
N TRP A 295 -14.28 -16.26 2.25
CA TRP A 295 -13.95 -14.95 1.71
C TRP A 295 -12.48 -14.58 1.89
N GLU A 296 -11.88 -14.95 3.01
CA GLU A 296 -10.44 -14.79 3.22
C GLU A 296 -9.67 -15.46 2.09
N LYS A 297 -10.04 -16.71 1.76
CA LYS A 297 -9.43 -17.44 0.63
C LYS A 297 -9.66 -16.75 -0.71
N VAL A 298 -10.89 -16.30 -1.01
CA VAL A 298 -11.19 -15.60 -2.26
C VAL A 298 -10.35 -14.33 -2.40
N LEU A 299 -10.24 -13.53 -1.34
CA LEU A 299 -9.42 -12.32 -1.33
C LEU A 299 -7.94 -12.64 -1.52
N PHE A 300 -7.44 -13.68 -0.85
CA PHE A 300 -6.06 -14.13 -0.95
C PHE A 300 -5.73 -14.55 -2.38
N ASP A 301 -6.55 -15.42 -2.97
CA ASP A 301 -6.36 -15.92 -4.33
C ASP A 301 -6.42 -14.78 -5.35
N LEU A 302 -7.37 -13.85 -5.18
CA LEU A 302 -7.51 -12.66 -6.03
C LEU A 302 -6.27 -11.78 -5.96
N LEU A 303 -5.86 -11.39 -4.76
CA LEU A 303 -4.71 -10.49 -4.57
C LEU A 303 -3.42 -11.11 -5.13
N GLN A 304 -3.22 -12.41 -4.95
CA GLN A 304 -2.05 -13.09 -5.50
C GLN A 304 -2.06 -13.17 -7.04
N SER A 305 -3.23 -13.40 -7.64
CA SER A 305 -3.35 -13.52 -9.09
C SER A 305 -3.22 -12.18 -9.80
N GLU A 306 -3.81 -11.12 -9.22
CA GLU A 306 -3.83 -9.78 -9.83
C GLU A 306 -2.56 -8.97 -9.52
N LEU A 307 -1.87 -9.28 -8.41
CA LEU A 307 -0.70 -8.56 -7.90
C LEU A 307 0.53 -9.49 -7.78
N PRO A 308 1.01 -10.09 -8.89
CA PRO A 308 2.02 -11.14 -8.84
C PRO A 308 3.39 -10.65 -8.32
N ASN A 309 3.67 -9.35 -8.35
CA ASN A 309 4.94 -8.76 -7.92
C ASN A 309 4.89 -8.17 -6.50
N ILE A 310 3.80 -8.37 -5.77
CA ILE A 310 3.64 -7.91 -4.40
C ILE A 310 4.01 -9.04 -3.42
N GLN A 311 4.76 -8.68 -2.38
CA GLN A 311 4.94 -9.52 -1.20
C GLN A 311 3.82 -9.20 -0.20
N PHE A 312 3.08 -10.23 0.20
CA PHE A 312 2.03 -10.11 1.21
C PHE A 312 2.51 -10.66 2.55
N LEU A 313 2.42 -9.84 3.59
CA LEU A 313 2.70 -10.24 4.96
C LEU A 313 1.39 -10.18 5.74
N TYR A 314 0.90 -11.36 6.12
CA TYR A 314 -0.38 -11.53 6.79
C TYR A 314 -0.19 -11.56 8.30
N PHE A 315 -1.02 -10.82 9.00
CA PHE A 315 -1.06 -10.82 10.46
C PHE A 315 -2.42 -11.32 10.91
N THR A 316 -2.38 -12.36 11.74
CA THR A 316 -3.57 -12.96 12.31
C THR A 316 -3.44 -12.99 13.83
N MET A 317 -4.48 -12.59 14.56
CA MET A 317 -4.53 -12.93 15.97
C MET A 317 -4.85 -14.43 16.11
N GLU A 318 -4.13 -15.11 16.96
CA GLU A 318 -4.49 -16.48 17.34
C GLU A 318 -5.88 -16.45 17.98
N ARG A 319 -6.80 -17.25 17.44
CA ARG A 319 -8.15 -17.42 17.98
C ARG A 319 -8.13 -18.34 19.19
#